data_0efbfb3ecc3e1feee65587faaa5a12b1
#
_entry.id   0efbfb3ecc3e1feee65587faaa5a12b1
#
_cell.length_a   1.000
_cell.length_b   1.000
_cell.length_c   1.000
_cell.angle_alpha   90.00
_cell.angle_beta   90.00
_cell.angle_gamma   90.00
#
_symmetry.space_group_name_H-M   'P 1'
#
loop_
_entity.id
_entity.type
_entity.pdbx_description
1 polymer ?
#
loop_
_entity_poly.entity_id
_entity_poly.type
_entity_poly.pdbx_seq_one_letter_code
_entity_poly.pdbx_strand_id
1 'polypeptide(L)'
;LNGGLFDRDENAALLIKFPPEFFKNLLDFFAQYNFTIDENDPTDAQVGVDPEMLGRIFESLLEDNKEKGAYYTPKEIVQYMCRESLIAYLCTGIDQGTPEHQAISQFVKSYDAELLMGLELEGVELGTKVLERLKEVKVCDPAIGSGAFPMGMLRELYYCRISLEDLSVSPAEIKSQIIKGNIYGVDIEQGAVDIARLRFWLSLVVDETTPTPLPNLDYKIMQGNSLLEWYEGVDLSTLTQRKEDGCVELFDDLADVYRRQLRQAISAYYGETDHDRKATLHQEISEAIDEQLKEQH
;
A
#
# COMPACT_ATOMS: atom_id res chain seq x y z
N LEU A 1 -2.20 7.77 -18.87
CA LEU A 1 -2.83 6.98 -17.81
C LEU A 1 -2.26 5.57 -17.90
N ASN A 2 -1.38 5.23 -16.96
CA ASN A 2 -0.74 3.92 -16.85
C ASN A 2 -1.12 3.30 -15.49
N GLY A 3 -0.55 2.23 -15.09
CA GLY A 3 -0.79 1.61 -13.79
C GLY A 3 -1.61 0.32 -13.87
N GLY A 4 -1.62 -0.35 -15.03
CA GLY A 4 -2.34 -1.62 -15.21
C GLY A 4 -3.85 -1.50 -15.39
N LEU A 5 -4.47 -0.40 -14.88
CA LEU A 5 -5.93 -0.19 -14.96
C LEU A 5 -6.46 -0.13 -16.40
N PHE A 6 -5.62 0.27 -17.36
CA PHE A 6 -5.96 0.43 -18.77
C PHE A 6 -5.18 -0.53 -19.68
N ASP A 7 -4.52 -1.53 -19.11
CA ASP A 7 -3.90 -2.59 -19.91
C ASP A 7 -4.99 -3.37 -20.65
N ARG A 8 -4.69 -3.82 -21.87
CA ARG A 8 -5.66 -4.57 -22.68
C ARG A 8 -5.91 -5.93 -22.03
N ASP A 9 -7.11 -6.11 -21.58
CA ASP A 9 -7.63 -7.43 -21.22
C ASP A 9 -8.13 -8.11 -22.51
N GLU A 10 -7.77 -9.38 -22.74
CA GLU A 10 -8.21 -10.16 -23.91
C GLU A 10 -9.71 -10.56 -23.86
N ASN A 11 -10.45 -9.99 -22.92
CA ASN A 11 -11.85 -10.34 -22.66
C ASN A 11 -12.81 -9.84 -23.77
N ALA A 12 -13.86 -10.63 -24.02
CA ALA A 12 -14.92 -10.35 -24.99
C ALA A 12 -15.63 -8.99 -24.76
N ALA A 13 -15.50 -8.38 -23.58
CA ALA A 13 -16.01 -7.07 -23.24
C ALA A 13 -15.46 -5.94 -24.14
N LEU A 14 -14.25 -6.09 -24.70
CA LEU A 14 -13.67 -5.13 -25.65
C LEU A 14 -14.42 -5.05 -26.97
N LEU A 15 -15.30 -5.99 -27.26
CA LEU A 15 -16.14 -5.99 -28.47
C LEU A 15 -17.42 -5.16 -28.31
N ILE A 16 -17.75 -4.74 -27.08
CA ILE A 16 -18.95 -3.94 -26.80
C ILE A 16 -18.68 -2.49 -27.21
N LYS A 17 -19.51 -1.98 -28.15
CA LYS A 17 -19.45 -0.59 -28.59
C LYS A 17 -20.55 0.21 -27.91
N PHE A 18 -20.17 1.15 -27.09
CA PHE A 18 -21.11 2.10 -26.50
C PHE A 18 -21.30 3.32 -27.41
N PRO A 19 -22.50 3.89 -27.49
CA PRO A 19 -22.73 5.15 -28.20
C PRO A 19 -21.89 6.27 -27.56
N PRO A 20 -21.35 7.23 -28.35
CA PRO A 20 -20.58 8.37 -27.79
C PRO A 20 -21.36 9.19 -26.76
N GLU A 21 -22.70 9.29 -26.92
CA GLU A 21 -23.57 9.99 -25.98
C GLU A 21 -23.61 9.34 -24.58
N PHE A 22 -23.41 8.02 -24.51
CA PHE A 22 -23.32 7.30 -23.23
C PHE A 22 -22.14 7.81 -22.40
N PHE A 23 -20.97 7.91 -23.02
CA PHE A 23 -19.77 8.41 -22.32
C PHE A 23 -19.91 9.87 -21.94
N LYS A 24 -20.51 10.70 -22.82
CA LYS A 24 -20.76 12.09 -22.50
C LYS A 24 -21.68 12.23 -21.28
N ASN A 25 -22.81 11.51 -21.26
CA ASN A 25 -23.73 11.55 -20.14
C ASN A 25 -23.12 11.03 -18.85
N LEU A 26 -22.28 9.99 -18.92
CA LEU A 26 -21.56 9.43 -17.79
C LEU A 26 -20.55 10.43 -17.22
N LEU A 27 -19.78 11.09 -18.10
CA LEU A 27 -18.80 12.09 -17.68
C LEU A 27 -19.46 13.35 -17.13
N ASP A 28 -20.56 13.80 -17.77
CA ASP A 28 -21.38 14.94 -17.29
C ASP A 28 -22.02 14.61 -15.92
N PHE A 29 -22.38 13.35 -15.66
CA PHE A 29 -22.85 12.89 -14.37
C PHE A 29 -21.74 12.94 -13.33
N PHE A 30 -20.55 12.38 -13.61
CA PHE A 30 -19.42 12.42 -12.70
C PHE A 30 -18.91 13.82 -12.41
N ALA A 31 -19.00 14.74 -13.38
CA ALA A 31 -18.59 16.14 -13.18
C ALA A 31 -19.45 16.90 -12.15
N GLN A 32 -20.57 16.32 -11.70
CA GLN A 32 -21.42 16.89 -10.65
C GLN A 32 -20.93 16.50 -9.24
N TYR A 33 -19.95 15.61 -9.12
CA TYR A 33 -19.45 15.10 -7.86
C TYR A 33 -17.95 15.39 -7.75
N ASN A 34 -17.52 15.80 -6.56
CA ASN A 34 -16.11 15.90 -6.22
C ASN A 34 -15.67 14.64 -5.49
N PHE A 35 -14.52 14.11 -5.85
CA PHE A 35 -13.88 13.06 -5.07
C PHE A 35 -13.09 13.72 -3.92
N THR A 36 -13.45 13.43 -2.68
CA THR A 36 -12.75 13.93 -1.49
C THR A 36 -12.03 12.80 -0.78
N ILE A 37 -10.90 13.11 -0.17
CA ILE A 37 -10.13 12.15 0.65
C ILE A 37 -10.58 12.21 2.11
N ASP A 38 -11.04 13.35 2.57
CA ASP A 38 -11.38 13.57 3.98
C ASP A 38 -12.86 13.92 4.14
N GLU A 39 -13.63 12.97 4.66
CA GLU A 39 -15.06 13.14 5.00
C GLU A 39 -15.29 14.20 6.07
N ASN A 40 -14.26 14.68 6.75
CA ASN A 40 -14.35 15.58 7.90
C ASN A 40 -13.85 17.00 7.59
N ASP A 41 -13.56 17.36 6.34
CA ASP A 41 -13.25 18.75 6.02
C ASP A 41 -14.56 19.55 5.90
N PRO A 42 -14.86 20.45 6.85
CA PRO A 42 -16.10 21.25 6.83
C PRO A 42 -16.17 22.22 5.64
N THR A 43 -15.07 22.43 4.93
CA THR A 43 -15.01 23.32 3.75
C THR A 43 -15.44 22.60 2.47
N ASP A 44 -15.46 21.27 2.45
CA ASP A 44 -15.79 20.42 1.30
C ASP A 44 -17.19 19.81 1.39
N ALA A 45 -18.15 20.54 1.95
CA ALA A 45 -19.56 20.13 2.16
C ALA A 45 -20.37 19.94 0.85
N GLN A 46 -19.73 19.89 -0.32
CA GLN A 46 -20.33 19.52 -1.58
C GLN A 46 -20.12 18.02 -1.82
N VAL A 47 -21.22 17.34 -2.12
CA VAL A 47 -21.39 15.90 -2.36
C VAL A 47 -20.11 15.23 -2.86
N GLY A 48 -19.28 14.77 -1.93
CA GLY A 48 -18.06 14.05 -2.24
C GLY A 48 -18.35 12.55 -2.38
N VAL A 49 -17.73 11.90 -3.34
CA VAL A 49 -17.67 10.43 -3.39
C VAL A 49 -16.38 10.00 -2.68
N ASP A 50 -16.54 9.54 -1.45
CA ASP A 50 -15.43 8.97 -0.69
C ASP A 50 -14.96 7.66 -1.34
N PRO A 51 -13.66 7.45 -1.55
CA PRO A 51 -13.11 6.16 -1.94
C PRO A 51 -13.53 5.00 -1.03
N GLU A 52 -13.87 5.25 0.23
CA GLU A 52 -14.44 4.27 1.15
C GLU A 52 -15.80 3.76 0.68
N MET A 53 -16.64 4.64 0.12
CA MET A 53 -17.93 4.24 -0.45
C MET A 53 -17.79 3.23 -1.59
N LEU A 54 -16.73 3.31 -2.38
CA LEU A 54 -16.43 2.33 -3.42
C LEU A 54 -16.21 0.94 -2.82
N GLY A 55 -15.49 0.84 -1.71
CA GLY A 55 -15.32 -0.40 -0.97
C GLY A 55 -16.65 -0.96 -0.47
N ARG A 56 -17.49 -0.13 0.16
CA ARG A 56 -18.83 -0.52 0.65
C ARG A 56 -19.76 -0.99 -0.47
N ILE A 57 -19.78 -0.27 -1.58
CA ILE A 57 -20.61 -0.64 -2.75
C ILE A 57 -20.14 -1.97 -3.31
N PHE A 58 -18.84 -2.13 -3.51
CA PHE A 58 -18.26 -3.37 -4.02
C PHE A 58 -18.59 -4.56 -3.11
N GLU A 59 -18.34 -4.45 -1.81
CA GLU A 59 -18.66 -5.50 -0.84
C GLU A 59 -20.15 -5.83 -0.79
N SER A 60 -21.03 -4.82 -1.01
CA SER A 60 -22.48 -5.03 -1.07
C SER A 60 -22.98 -5.65 -2.38
N LEU A 61 -22.21 -5.51 -3.48
CA LEU A 61 -22.54 -6.06 -4.79
C LEU A 61 -22.07 -7.50 -4.99
N LEU A 62 -21.18 -8.01 -4.14
CA LEU A 62 -20.78 -9.41 -4.18
C LEU A 62 -21.96 -10.30 -3.78
N GLU A 63 -22.44 -11.11 -4.72
CA GLU A 63 -23.67 -11.94 -4.56
C GLU A 63 -23.56 -12.98 -3.42
N ASP A 64 -22.36 -13.38 -3.00
CA ASP A 64 -22.10 -14.37 -1.97
C ASP A 64 -21.17 -13.87 -0.84
N ASN A 65 -21.45 -12.68 -0.31
CA ASN A 65 -20.64 -12.04 0.73
C ASN A 65 -20.30 -12.93 1.93
N LYS A 66 -21.25 -13.79 2.36
CA LYS A 66 -21.05 -14.69 3.51
C LYS A 66 -20.11 -15.86 3.19
N GLU A 67 -20.11 -16.34 1.97
CA GLU A 67 -19.24 -17.44 1.54
C GLU A 67 -17.82 -16.96 1.23
N LYS A 68 -17.69 -15.72 0.72
CA LYS A 68 -16.40 -15.11 0.37
C LYS A 68 -15.73 -14.35 1.54
N GLY A 69 -16.42 -14.20 2.68
CA GLY A 69 -15.86 -13.54 3.87
C GLY A 69 -15.62 -12.03 3.71
N ALA A 70 -16.27 -11.40 2.72
CA ALA A 70 -16.15 -9.97 2.48
C ALA A 70 -17.04 -9.19 3.45
N TYR A 71 -16.43 -8.56 4.44
CA TYR A 71 -17.12 -7.73 5.44
C TYR A 71 -16.54 -6.32 5.47
N TYR A 72 -17.42 -5.33 5.43
CA TYR A 72 -17.02 -3.95 5.65
C TYR A 72 -16.59 -3.73 7.10
N THR A 73 -15.40 -3.16 7.28
CA THR A 73 -14.89 -2.76 8.59
C THR A 73 -15.11 -1.25 8.78
N PRO A 74 -15.84 -0.81 9.83
CA PRO A 74 -16.07 0.60 10.11
C PRO A 74 -14.77 1.40 10.27
N LYS A 75 -14.78 2.64 9.77
CA LYS A 75 -13.63 3.55 9.75
C LYS A 75 -12.97 3.75 11.11
N GLU A 76 -13.77 3.85 12.17
CA GLU A 76 -13.30 4.03 13.53
C GLU A 76 -12.48 2.85 14.03
N ILE A 77 -12.89 1.63 13.65
CA ILE A 77 -12.18 0.39 14.00
C ILE A 77 -10.86 0.34 13.22
N VAL A 78 -10.90 0.61 11.91
CA VAL A 78 -9.71 0.66 11.06
C VAL A 78 -8.70 1.67 11.62
N GLN A 79 -9.14 2.89 11.93
CA GLN A 79 -8.29 3.93 12.47
C GLN A 79 -7.66 3.54 13.80
N TYR A 80 -8.46 2.99 14.72
CA TYR A 80 -7.97 2.53 16.02
C TYR A 80 -6.89 1.45 15.84
N MET A 81 -7.15 0.43 15.03
CA MET A 81 -6.21 -0.67 14.82
C MET A 81 -4.93 -0.20 14.13
N CYS A 82 -5.03 0.67 13.13
CA CYS A 82 -3.86 1.23 12.45
C CYS A 82 -2.99 2.04 13.41
N ARG A 83 -3.59 2.90 14.23
CA ARG A 83 -2.87 3.71 15.23
C ARG A 83 -2.16 2.85 16.28
N GLU A 84 -2.88 1.92 16.89
CA GLU A 84 -2.29 1.06 17.92
C GLU A 84 -1.17 0.17 17.36
N SER A 85 -1.33 -0.34 16.13
CA SER A 85 -0.28 -1.12 15.45
C SER A 85 0.95 -0.25 15.14
N LEU A 86 0.73 1.00 14.69
CA LEU A 86 1.82 1.93 14.40
C LEU A 86 2.55 2.35 15.68
N ILE A 87 1.83 2.62 16.78
CA ILE A 87 2.41 2.91 18.09
C ILE A 87 3.25 1.73 18.56
N ALA A 88 2.71 0.51 18.50
CA ALA A 88 3.45 -0.69 18.91
C ALA A 88 4.75 -0.86 18.10
N TYR A 89 4.72 -0.63 16.79
CA TYR A 89 5.90 -0.68 15.95
C TYR A 89 6.91 0.41 16.29
N LEU A 90 6.47 1.67 16.39
CA LEU A 90 7.34 2.81 16.68
C LEU A 90 7.97 2.73 18.08
N CYS A 91 7.29 2.11 19.03
CA CYS A 91 7.77 1.88 20.39
C CYS A 91 8.59 0.57 20.56
N THR A 92 8.87 -0.15 19.47
CA THR A 92 9.70 -1.38 19.57
C THR A 92 11.06 -1.06 20.18
N GLY A 93 11.42 -1.78 21.25
CA GLY A 93 12.66 -1.57 22.00
C GLY A 93 12.63 -0.38 22.97
N ILE A 94 11.47 0.23 23.20
CA ILE A 94 11.26 1.31 24.18
C ILE A 94 10.36 0.78 25.29
N ASP A 95 10.79 0.94 26.55
CA ASP A 95 10.04 0.44 27.70
C ASP A 95 8.72 1.24 27.88
N GLN A 96 7.67 0.51 28.26
CA GLN A 96 6.37 1.13 28.55
C GLN A 96 6.49 2.09 29.72
N GLY A 97 5.83 3.26 29.59
CA GLY A 97 5.80 4.26 30.65
C GLY A 97 6.95 5.27 30.62
N THR A 98 7.96 5.09 29.76
CA THR A 98 8.99 6.12 29.57
C THR A 98 8.43 7.35 28.89
N PRO A 99 9.07 8.52 29.05
CA PRO A 99 8.65 9.75 28.37
C PRO A 99 8.60 9.58 26.84
N GLU A 100 9.56 8.86 26.23
CA GLU A 100 9.64 8.58 24.80
C GLU A 100 8.45 7.76 24.33
N HIS A 101 8.10 6.69 25.07
CA HIS A 101 6.95 5.84 24.75
C HIS A 101 5.64 6.64 24.81
N GLN A 102 5.47 7.48 25.85
CA GLN A 102 4.29 8.33 26.01
C GLN A 102 4.21 9.37 24.88
N ALA A 103 5.33 10.03 24.56
CA ALA A 103 5.41 11.02 23.51
C ALA A 103 5.05 10.44 22.14
N ILE A 104 5.60 9.28 21.77
CA ILE A 104 5.28 8.58 20.51
C ILE A 104 3.79 8.21 20.47
N SER A 105 3.25 7.66 21.57
CA SER A 105 1.85 7.27 21.63
C SER A 105 0.90 8.48 21.45
N GLN A 106 1.22 9.61 22.06
CA GLN A 106 0.43 10.84 21.92
C GLN A 106 0.61 11.45 20.52
N PHE A 107 1.84 11.47 20.01
CA PHE A 107 2.14 11.96 18.66
C PHE A 107 1.31 11.25 17.58
N VAL A 108 1.27 9.92 17.57
CA VAL A 108 0.47 9.17 16.58
C VAL A 108 -1.02 9.48 16.69
N LYS A 109 -1.52 9.81 17.89
CA LYS A 109 -2.94 10.13 18.11
C LYS A 109 -3.31 11.56 17.72
N SER A 110 -2.38 12.51 17.84
CA SER A 110 -2.63 13.94 17.61
C SER A 110 -1.90 14.52 16.40
N TYR A 111 -0.88 13.84 15.89
CA TYR A 111 0.07 14.29 14.85
C TYR A 111 0.85 15.56 15.24
N ASP A 112 0.98 15.81 16.54
CA ASP A 112 1.68 16.97 17.06
C ASP A 112 3.18 16.65 17.25
N ALA A 113 4.01 17.15 16.35
CA ALA A 113 5.45 16.94 16.36
C ALA A 113 6.15 17.59 17.58
N GLU A 114 5.54 18.60 18.21
CA GLU A 114 6.13 19.26 19.40
C GLU A 114 6.28 18.30 20.57
N LEU A 115 5.43 17.26 20.64
CA LEU A 115 5.49 16.22 21.68
C LEU A 115 6.80 15.42 21.67
N LEU A 116 7.51 15.39 20.53
CA LEU A 116 8.78 14.65 20.37
C LEU A 116 10.00 15.53 20.63
N MET A 117 9.81 16.86 20.75
CA MET A 117 10.92 17.80 20.90
C MET A 117 11.62 17.63 22.26
N GLY A 118 12.96 17.72 22.22
CA GLY A 118 13.80 17.64 23.42
C GLY A 118 13.93 16.26 24.03
N LEU A 119 13.35 15.24 23.40
CA LEU A 119 13.56 13.83 23.74
C LEU A 119 14.55 13.19 22.78
N GLU A 120 15.33 12.25 23.28
CA GLU A 120 16.34 11.52 22.52
C GLU A 120 16.13 10.00 22.67
N LEU A 121 16.45 9.27 21.61
CA LEU A 121 16.51 7.82 21.61
C LEU A 121 17.88 7.40 21.02
N GLU A 122 18.68 6.67 21.80
CA GLU A 122 20.03 6.26 21.39
C GLU A 122 20.94 7.43 21.00
N GLY A 123 20.78 8.61 21.64
CA GLY A 123 21.58 9.82 21.36
C GLY A 123 21.20 10.55 20.08
N VAL A 124 20.03 10.23 19.51
CA VAL A 124 19.45 10.93 18.35
C VAL A 124 18.10 11.53 18.76
N GLU A 125 17.79 12.71 18.25
CA GLU A 125 16.50 13.36 18.49
C GLU A 125 15.34 12.41 18.15
N LEU A 126 14.36 12.31 19.06
CA LEU A 126 13.26 11.35 18.95
C LEU A 126 12.45 11.53 17.67
N GLY A 127 12.18 12.77 17.27
CA GLY A 127 11.48 13.08 16.03
C GLY A 127 12.17 12.51 14.78
N THR A 128 13.50 12.63 14.71
CA THR A 128 14.32 12.05 13.64
C THR A 128 14.21 10.52 13.61
N LYS A 129 14.32 9.86 14.78
CA LYS A 129 14.19 8.40 14.88
C LYS A 129 12.79 7.91 14.50
N VAL A 130 11.76 8.62 14.92
CA VAL A 130 10.38 8.31 14.54
C VAL A 130 10.20 8.44 13.03
N LEU A 131 10.71 9.50 12.40
CA LEU A 131 10.64 9.69 10.96
C LEU A 131 11.37 8.59 10.18
N GLU A 132 12.56 8.18 10.62
CA GLU A 132 13.30 7.04 10.04
C GLU A 132 12.46 5.77 10.10
N ARG A 133 11.91 5.41 11.28
CA ARG A 133 11.05 4.23 11.45
C ARG A 133 9.78 4.30 10.59
N LEU A 134 9.17 5.49 10.44
CA LEU A 134 8.00 5.68 9.56
C LEU A 134 8.35 5.46 8.08
N LYS A 135 9.55 5.79 7.64
CA LYS A 135 10.03 5.54 6.27
C LYS A 135 10.33 4.06 6.02
N GLU A 136 10.77 3.35 7.03
CA GLU A 136 11.21 1.96 6.92
C GLU A 136 10.12 0.91 7.16
N VAL A 137 9.06 1.27 7.90
CA VAL A 137 7.98 0.32 8.26
C VAL A 137 7.43 -0.40 7.03
N LYS A 138 7.21 -1.71 7.15
CA LYS A 138 6.53 -2.52 6.14
C LYS A 138 5.23 -3.05 6.72
N VAL A 139 4.16 -2.77 6.01
CA VAL A 139 2.81 -3.18 6.37
C VAL A 139 2.30 -4.10 5.28
N CYS A 140 1.92 -5.31 5.64
CA CYS A 140 1.31 -6.26 4.72
C CYS A 140 -0.04 -6.70 5.26
N ASP A 141 -1.08 -6.52 4.46
CA ASP A 141 -2.41 -7.05 4.75
C ASP A 141 -2.59 -8.34 3.91
N PRO A 142 -2.64 -9.52 4.56
CA PRO A 142 -2.74 -10.80 3.85
C PRO A 142 -4.15 -11.13 3.36
N ALA A 143 -5.15 -10.30 3.68
CA ALA A 143 -6.55 -10.43 3.26
C ALA A 143 -7.13 -9.02 3.04
N ILE A 144 -6.52 -8.29 2.08
CA ILE A 144 -6.70 -6.84 1.92
C ILE A 144 -8.15 -6.42 1.64
N GLY A 145 -8.98 -7.31 1.06
CA GLY A 145 -10.32 -6.96 0.64
C GLY A 145 -10.33 -5.75 -0.28
N SER A 146 -11.26 -4.85 -0.08
CA SER A 146 -11.33 -3.56 -0.78
C SER A 146 -10.28 -2.53 -0.31
N GLY A 147 -9.36 -2.89 0.58
CA GLY A 147 -8.24 -2.06 1.01
C GLY A 147 -8.49 -1.17 2.23
N ALA A 148 -9.44 -1.51 3.11
CA ALA A 148 -9.79 -0.68 4.26
C ALA A 148 -8.60 -0.40 5.20
N PHE A 149 -7.91 -1.45 5.67
CA PHE A 149 -6.77 -1.30 6.58
C PHE A 149 -5.55 -0.65 5.92
N PRO A 150 -5.11 -1.04 4.72
CA PRO A 150 -4.00 -0.37 4.04
C PRO A 150 -4.28 1.10 3.73
N MET A 151 -5.51 1.48 3.38
CA MET A 151 -5.89 2.90 3.21
C MET A 151 -5.86 3.65 4.54
N GLY A 152 -6.35 3.02 5.62
CA GLY A 152 -6.22 3.56 6.97
C GLY A 152 -4.76 3.76 7.37
N MET A 153 -3.90 2.79 7.09
CA MET A 153 -2.46 2.89 7.37
C MET A 153 -1.75 3.94 6.50
N LEU A 154 -2.11 4.05 5.21
CA LEU A 154 -1.63 5.14 4.35
C LEU A 154 -1.91 6.50 4.98
N ARG A 155 -3.14 6.70 5.48
CA ARG A 155 -3.55 7.93 6.14
C ARG A 155 -2.73 8.20 7.41
N GLU A 156 -2.62 7.25 8.31
CA GLU A 156 -1.87 7.42 9.56
C GLU A 156 -0.38 7.71 9.28
N LEU A 157 0.25 6.97 8.38
CA LEU A 157 1.64 7.21 7.96
C LEU A 157 1.80 8.59 7.31
N TYR A 158 0.85 9.00 6.49
CA TYR A 158 0.88 10.31 5.82
C TYR A 158 0.84 11.45 6.83
N TYR A 159 -0.13 11.44 7.76
CA TYR A 159 -0.25 12.51 8.75
C TYR A 159 0.93 12.56 9.72
N CYS A 160 1.46 11.41 10.13
CA CYS A 160 2.66 11.37 10.95
C CYS A 160 3.89 11.89 10.19
N ARG A 161 4.04 11.55 8.91
CA ARG A 161 5.19 12.01 8.12
C ARG A 161 5.11 13.48 7.77
N ILE A 162 3.96 14.00 7.35
CA ILE A 162 3.83 15.40 6.95
C ILE A 162 4.08 16.36 8.13
N SER A 163 3.82 15.93 9.38
CA SER A 163 4.11 16.73 10.56
C SER A 163 5.59 16.74 10.97
N LEU A 164 6.39 15.77 10.47
CA LEU A 164 7.82 15.63 10.79
C LEU A 164 8.74 15.98 9.62
N GLU A 165 8.24 15.95 8.39
CA GLU A 165 9.05 16.22 7.20
C GLU A 165 9.17 17.72 6.92
N ASP A 166 10.26 18.09 6.23
CA ASP A 166 10.45 19.44 5.72
C ASP A 166 9.36 19.75 4.67
N LEU A 167 8.89 20.99 4.69
CA LEU A 167 7.91 21.55 3.74
C LEU A 167 8.34 21.50 2.27
N SER A 168 9.59 21.10 1.99
CA SER A 168 10.11 20.90 0.63
C SER A 168 9.50 19.68 -0.10
N VAL A 169 8.96 18.69 0.66
CA VAL A 169 8.37 17.47 0.08
C VAL A 169 6.87 17.69 -0.10
N SER A 170 6.37 17.47 -1.31
CA SER A 170 4.95 17.66 -1.60
C SER A 170 4.08 16.56 -0.97
N PRO A 171 2.80 16.86 -0.60
CA PRO A 171 1.86 15.86 -0.11
C PRO A 171 1.71 14.64 -1.02
N ALA A 172 1.60 14.85 -2.32
CA ALA A 172 1.51 13.79 -3.32
C ALA A 172 2.77 12.90 -3.32
N GLU A 173 3.95 13.49 -3.18
CA GLU A 173 5.20 12.76 -3.12
C GLU A 173 5.32 11.90 -1.85
N ILE A 174 4.92 12.43 -0.69
CA ILE A 174 4.89 11.66 0.57
C ILE A 174 3.97 10.44 0.43
N LYS A 175 2.77 10.61 -0.12
CA LYS A 175 1.83 9.50 -0.35
C LYS A 175 2.41 8.46 -1.33
N SER A 176 3.00 8.92 -2.44
CA SER A 176 3.64 8.04 -3.41
C SER A 176 4.78 7.22 -2.78
N GLN A 177 5.61 7.83 -1.95
CA GLN A 177 6.69 7.16 -1.22
C GLN A 177 6.14 6.11 -0.24
N ILE A 178 5.05 6.42 0.48
CA ILE A 178 4.39 5.47 1.41
C ILE A 178 3.85 4.27 0.64
N ILE A 179 3.11 4.48 -0.43
CA ILE A 179 2.55 3.39 -1.25
C ILE A 179 3.68 2.54 -1.82
N LYS A 180 4.71 3.17 -2.38
CA LYS A 180 5.88 2.48 -2.93
C LYS A 180 6.69 1.73 -1.87
N GLY A 181 6.90 2.34 -0.71
CA GLY A 181 7.87 1.87 0.28
C GLY A 181 7.28 1.02 1.39
N ASN A 182 6.06 1.30 1.83
CA ASN A 182 5.55 0.81 3.10
C ASN A 182 4.43 -0.24 2.96
N ILE A 183 3.55 -0.13 1.94
CA ILE A 183 2.28 -0.87 1.89
C ILE A 183 2.32 -2.03 0.91
N TYR A 184 1.81 -3.17 1.36
CA TYR A 184 1.63 -4.40 0.60
C TYR A 184 0.28 -5.03 0.97
N GLY A 185 -0.33 -5.72 0.02
CA GLY A 185 -1.58 -6.44 0.27
C GLY A 185 -1.78 -7.60 -0.68
N VAL A 186 -2.48 -8.62 -0.18
CA VAL A 186 -2.85 -9.80 -0.97
C VAL A 186 -4.31 -10.12 -0.71
N ASP A 187 -5.04 -10.50 -1.75
CA ASP A 187 -6.37 -11.07 -1.61
C ASP A 187 -6.57 -12.21 -2.62
N ILE A 188 -7.42 -13.15 -2.28
CA ILE A 188 -7.77 -14.26 -3.17
C ILE A 188 -8.73 -13.81 -4.28
N GLU A 189 -9.52 -12.76 -4.03
CA GLU A 189 -10.53 -12.24 -4.95
C GLU A 189 -9.96 -11.10 -5.81
N GLN A 190 -9.85 -11.33 -7.14
CA GLN A 190 -9.30 -10.35 -8.08
C GLN A 190 -10.05 -9.01 -8.03
N GLY A 191 -11.39 -9.05 -7.96
CA GLY A 191 -12.20 -7.84 -7.91
C GLY A 191 -11.91 -6.96 -6.67
N ALA A 192 -11.60 -7.58 -5.52
CA ALA A 192 -11.16 -6.88 -4.31
C ALA A 192 -9.81 -6.19 -4.54
N VAL A 193 -8.84 -6.89 -5.15
CA VAL A 193 -7.53 -6.35 -5.53
C VAL A 193 -7.67 -5.14 -6.45
N ASP A 194 -8.54 -5.23 -7.46
CA ASP A 194 -8.75 -4.14 -8.41
C ASP A 194 -9.35 -2.89 -7.74
N ILE A 195 -10.32 -3.07 -6.84
CA ILE A 195 -10.89 -1.98 -6.05
C ILE A 195 -9.85 -1.38 -5.10
N ALA A 196 -9.05 -2.20 -4.43
CA ALA A 196 -7.98 -1.70 -3.58
C ALA A 196 -6.97 -0.86 -4.38
N ARG A 197 -6.51 -1.34 -5.54
CA ARG A 197 -5.63 -0.58 -6.44
C ARG A 197 -6.26 0.73 -6.88
N LEU A 198 -7.54 0.71 -7.27
CA LEU A 198 -8.27 1.91 -7.67
C LEU A 198 -8.29 2.96 -6.55
N ARG A 199 -8.55 2.55 -5.31
CA ARG A 199 -8.55 3.46 -4.15
C ARG A 199 -7.18 4.09 -3.92
N PHE A 200 -6.08 3.32 -4.06
CA PHE A 200 -4.73 3.88 -3.97
C PHE A 200 -4.45 4.89 -5.08
N TRP A 201 -4.84 4.61 -6.33
CA TRP A 201 -4.69 5.56 -7.43
C TRP A 201 -5.51 6.83 -7.21
N LEU A 202 -6.75 6.71 -6.76
CA LEU A 202 -7.59 7.87 -6.43
C LEU A 202 -6.95 8.73 -5.33
N SER A 203 -6.36 8.10 -4.30
CA SER A 203 -5.69 8.83 -3.22
C SER A 203 -4.46 9.62 -3.69
N LEU A 204 -3.82 9.23 -4.78
CA LEU A 204 -2.72 9.97 -5.39
C LEU A 204 -3.25 11.13 -6.27
N VAL A 205 -4.25 10.86 -7.10
CA VAL A 205 -4.78 11.82 -8.09
C VAL A 205 -5.34 13.08 -7.42
N VAL A 206 -5.97 12.95 -6.26
CA VAL A 206 -6.61 14.09 -5.58
C VAL A 206 -5.60 15.17 -5.15
N ASP A 207 -4.37 14.79 -4.81
CA ASP A 207 -3.34 15.74 -4.38
C ASP A 207 -2.51 16.30 -5.56
N GLU A 208 -2.71 15.78 -6.76
CA GLU A 208 -1.91 16.22 -7.90
C GLU A 208 -2.54 17.42 -8.60
N THR A 209 -1.76 18.48 -8.75
CA THR A 209 -2.15 19.68 -9.52
C THR A 209 -1.95 19.52 -11.03
N THR A 210 -1.09 18.60 -11.43
CA THR A 210 -0.80 18.28 -12.84
C THR A 210 -0.92 16.77 -13.05
N PRO A 211 -1.58 16.31 -14.13
CA PRO A 211 -1.71 14.88 -14.40
C PRO A 211 -0.35 14.20 -14.51
N THR A 212 -0.09 13.23 -13.64
CA THR A 212 1.08 12.35 -13.72
C THR A 212 0.66 10.92 -14.03
N PRO A 213 1.58 10.10 -14.59
CA PRO A 213 1.29 8.69 -14.79
C PRO A 213 1.08 7.97 -13.44
N LEU A 214 0.03 7.15 -13.35
CA LEU A 214 -0.22 6.34 -12.17
C LEU A 214 0.83 5.23 -12.03
N PRO A 215 1.27 4.94 -10.80
CA PRO A 215 2.24 3.88 -10.56
C PRO A 215 1.65 2.49 -10.79
N ASN A 216 2.51 1.53 -11.13
CA ASN A 216 2.13 0.13 -11.26
C ASN A 216 2.07 -0.52 -9.87
N LEU A 217 0.90 -1.02 -9.49
CA LEU A 217 0.65 -1.60 -8.17
C LEU A 217 0.66 -3.14 -8.16
N ASP A 218 0.98 -3.79 -9.28
CA ASP A 218 0.87 -5.24 -9.46
C ASP A 218 1.69 -6.06 -8.44
N TYR A 219 2.86 -5.54 -8.02
CA TYR A 219 3.70 -6.16 -7.00
C TYR A 219 3.54 -5.54 -5.60
N LYS A 220 2.50 -4.74 -5.41
CA LYS A 220 2.14 -4.13 -4.13
C LYS A 220 0.83 -4.68 -3.61
N ILE A 221 -0.16 -4.70 -4.47
CA ILE A 221 -1.49 -5.24 -4.18
C ILE A 221 -1.72 -6.38 -5.17
N MET A 222 -1.68 -7.60 -4.68
CA MET A 222 -1.61 -8.80 -5.52
C MET A 222 -2.79 -9.73 -5.28
N GLN A 223 -3.21 -10.42 -6.34
CA GLN A 223 -4.06 -11.57 -6.17
C GLN A 223 -3.23 -12.78 -5.72
N GLY A 224 -3.69 -13.48 -4.70
CA GLY A 224 -3.02 -14.69 -4.22
C GLY A 224 -3.69 -15.31 -3.01
N ASN A 225 -3.29 -16.52 -2.69
CA ASN A 225 -3.72 -17.19 -1.48
C ASN A 225 -2.61 -17.09 -0.42
N SER A 226 -2.81 -16.26 0.58
CA SER A 226 -1.86 -16.01 1.67
C SER A 226 -1.66 -17.19 2.63
N LEU A 227 -2.50 -18.24 2.52
CA LEU A 227 -2.44 -19.41 3.37
C LEU A 227 -1.70 -20.60 2.73
N LEU A 228 -1.08 -20.40 1.55
CA LEU A 228 -0.26 -21.43 0.93
C LEU A 228 1.03 -21.65 1.71
N GLU A 229 1.23 -22.88 2.17
CA GLU A 229 2.47 -23.32 2.83
C GLU A 229 3.45 -23.97 1.83
N TRP A 230 2.92 -24.48 0.71
CA TRP A 230 3.68 -25.22 -0.31
C TRP A 230 3.35 -24.71 -1.71
N TYR A 231 4.38 -24.55 -2.54
CA TYR A 231 4.22 -24.21 -3.94
C TYR A 231 5.17 -25.07 -4.79
N GLU A 232 4.63 -25.84 -5.74
CA GLU A 232 5.38 -26.74 -6.63
C GLU A 232 6.39 -27.65 -5.93
N GLY A 233 6.06 -28.09 -4.71
CA GLY A 233 6.93 -28.98 -3.91
C GLY A 233 7.94 -28.23 -2.99
N VAL A 234 7.97 -26.91 -3.06
CA VAL A 234 8.78 -26.07 -2.18
C VAL A 234 7.99 -25.70 -0.94
N ASP A 235 8.57 -25.90 0.25
CA ASP A 235 8.04 -25.41 1.52
C ASP A 235 8.34 -23.90 1.65
N LEU A 236 7.32 -23.07 1.52
CA LEU A 236 7.45 -21.61 1.57
C LEU A 236 7.89 -21.09 2.94
N SER A 237 7.72 -21.88 4.02
CA SER A 237 8.18 -21.50 5.36
C SER A 237 9.71 -21.39 5.43
N THR A 238 10.42 -22.12 4.57
CA THR A 238 11.88 -22.11 4.51
C THR A 238 12.44 -20.83 3.90
N LEU A 239 11.66 -20.12 3.08
CA LEU A 239 12.06 -18.86 2.43
C LEU A 239 12.34 -17.72 3.42
N THR A 240 11.75 -17.80 4.61
CA THR A 240 11.84 -16.75 5.65
C THR A 240 12.73 -17.11 6.83
N GLN A 241 13.18 -18.37 6.92
CA GLN A 241 14.04 -18.80 8.02
C GLN A 241 15.45 -18.25 7.83
N ARG A 242 15.85 -17.26 8.66
CA ARG A 242 17.26 -16.99 8.89
C ARG A 242 17.83 -18.18 9.65
N LYS A 243 18.82 -18.87 9.09
CA LYS A 243 19.59 -19.86 9.84
C LYS A 243 20.27 -19.13 11.01
N GLU A 244 19.88 -19.47 12.24
CA GLU A 244 20.46 -18.91 13.47
C GLU A 244 21.91 -19.35 13.71
N ASP A 245 22.41 -20.29 12.95
CA ASP A 245 23.81 -20.76 13.05
C ASP A 245 24.72 -19.84 12.25
N GLY A 246 25.63 -19.17 12.95
CA GLY A 246 26.59 -18.18 12.44
C GLY A 246 27.64 -18.71 11.42
N CYS A 247 27.31 -19.70 10.61
CA CYS A 247 28.00 -20.09 9.41
C CYS A 247 27.44 -19.26 8.23
N VAL A 248 28.20 -18.26 7.82
CA VAL A 248 28.02 -17.58 6.54
C VAL A 248 28.44 -18.58 5.46
N GLU A 249 27.50 -19.32 4.89
CA GLU A 249 27.77 -20.11 3.71
C GLU A 249 27.85 -19.20 2.49
N LEU A 250 28.74 -19.55 1.53
CA LEU A 250 28.96 -18.82 0.27
C LEU A 250 27.65 -18.64 -0.56
N PHE A 251 26.60 -19.39 -0.22
CA PHE A 251 25.28 -19.38 -0.86
C PHE A 251 24.34 -18.29 -0.31
N ASP A 252 24.55 -17.77 0.91
CA ASP A 252 23.78 -16.63 1.44
C ASP A 252 24.01 -15.36 0.63
N ASP A 253 25.21 -15.19 0.06
CA ASP A 253 25.54 -14.05 -0.80
C ASP A 253 24.75 -14.07 -2.14
N LEU A 254 24.49 -15.25 -2.70
CA LEU A 254 23.72 -15.39 -3.94
C LEU A 254 22.24 -15.10 -3.72
N ALA A 255 21.64 -15.65 -2.67
CA ALA A 255 20.23 -15.35 -2.32
C ALA A 255 20.02 -13.87 -2.03
N ASP A 256 20.97 -13.20 -1.39
CA ASP A 256 20.94 -11.76 -1.14
C ASP A 256 21.15 -10.93 -2.41
N VAL A 257 21.89 -11.43 -3.39
CA VAL A 257 22.03 -10.81 -4.72
C VAL A 257 20.70 -10.87 -5.48
N TYR A 258 20.07 -12.06 -5.54
CA TYR A 258 18.76 -12.22 -6.21
C TYR A 258 17.67 -11.38 -5.52
N ARG A 259 17.62 -11.35 -4.19
CA ARG A 259 16.69 -10.49 -3.45
C ARG A 259 16.90 -9.01 -3.74
N ARG A 260 18.14 -8.56 -3.91
CA ARG A 260 18.46 -7.18 -4.29
C ARG A 260 18.03 -6.89 -5.72
N GLN A 261 18.33 -7.77 -6.66
CA GLN A 261 17.91 -7.65 -8.06
C GLN A 261 16.40 -7.61 -8.19
N LEU A 262 15.67 -8.50 -7.51
CA LEU A 262 14.22 -8.53 -7.47
C LEU A 262 13.65 -7.21 -6.93
N ARG A 263 14.18 -6.69 -5.81
CA ARG A 263 13.75 -5.41 -5.26
C ARG A 263 14.01 -4.24 -6.20
N GLN A 264 15.13 -4.24 -6.92
CA GLN A 264 15.45 -3.21 -7.90
C GLN A 264 14.51 -3.28 -9.10
N ALA A 265 14.24 -4.47 -9.63
CA ALA A 265 13.32 -4.67 -10.74
C ALA A 265 11.88 -4.25 -10.37
N ILE A 266 11.37 -4.65 -9.21
CA ILE A 266 10.06 -4.22 -8.69
C ILE A 266 10.02 -2.70 -8.51
N SER A 267 11.09 -2.08 -7.98
CA SER A 267 11.16 -0.63 -7.82
C SER A 267 11.18 0.12 -9.16
N ALA A 268 11.84 -0.42 -10.17
CA ALA A 268 11.83 0.12 -11.53
C ALA A 268 10.45 -0.03 -12.17
N TYR A 269 9.84 -1.19 -12.04
CA TYR A 269 8.50 -1.48 -12.55
C TYR A 269 7.43 -0.52 -12.00
N TYR A 270 7.54 -0.11 -10.74
CA TYR A 270 6.55 0.76 -10.09
C TYR A 270 6.31 2.07 -10.85
N GLY A 271 7.36 2.71 -11.37
CA GLY A 271 7.27 3.99 -12.09
C GLY A 271 7.34 3.87 -13.61
N GLU A 272 7.41 2.65 -14.18
CA GLU A 272 7.59 2.45 -15.61
C GLU A 272 6.29 2.76 -16.38
N THR A 273 6.41 3.52 -17.44
CA THR A 273 5.29 3.94 -18.30
C THR A 273 5.39 3.38 -19.73
N ASP A 274 6.55 2.92 -20.13
CA ASP A 274 6.76 2.29 -21.44
C ASP A 274 6.29 0.83 -21.41
N HIS A 275 5.40 0.47 -22.35
CA HIS A 275 4.76 -0.85 -22.37
C HIS A 275 5.76 -1.99 -22.62
N ASP A 276 6.71 -1.80 -23.53
CA ASP A 276 7.69 -2.84 -23.87
C ASP A 276 8.69 -3.03 -22.73
N ARG A 277 9.10 -1.92 -22.10
CA ARG A 277 9.97 -1.97 -20.93
C ARG A 277 9.26 -2.58 -19.72
N LYS A 278 7.98 -2.27 -19.52
CA LYS A 278 7.14 -2.87 -18.47
C LYS A 278 7.04 -4.40 -18.66
N ALA A 279 6.80 -4.87 -19.89
CA ALA A 279 6.78 -6.31 -20.19
C ALA A 279 8.13 -6.99 -19.91
N THR A 280 9.23 -6.33 -20.26
CA THR A 280 10.59 -6.83 -19.99
C THR A 280 10.84 -6.95 -18.48
N LEU A 281 10.51 -5.91 -17.71
CA LEU A 281 10.67 -5.91 -16.24
C LEU A 281 9.80 -6.97 -15.58
N HIS A 282 8.59 -7.18 -16.08
CA HIS A 282 7.70 -8.24 -15.59
C HIS A 282 8.32 -9.63 -15.80
N GLN A 283 8.93 -9.85 -16.96
CA GLN A 283 9.64 -11.10 -17.26
C GLN A 283 10.88 -11.26 -16.37
N GLU A 284 11.71 -10.22 -16.20
CA GLU A 284 12.87 -10.21 -15.30
C GLU A 284 12.48 -10.55 -13.85
N ILE A 285 11.35 -10.02 -13.37
CA ILE A 285 10.82 -10.30 -12.02
C ILE A 285 10.37 -11.76 -11.91
N SER A 286 9.62 -12.28 -12.89
CA SER A 286 9.17 -13.68 -12.91
C SER A 286 10.36 -14.65 -12.93
N GLU A 287 11.35 -14.40 -13.77
CA GLU A 287 12.56 -15.23 -13.87
C GLU A 287 13.34 -15.22 -12.54
N ALA A 288 13.48 -14.06 -11.88
CA ALA A 288 14.16 -13.95 -10.59
C ALA A 288 13.41 -14.70 -9.47
N ILE A 289 12.08 -14.70 -9.49
CA ILE A 289 11.27 -15.48 -8.54
C ILE A 289 11.44 -16.98 -8.80
N ASP A 290 11.37 -17.42 -10.04
CA ASP A 290 11.52 -18.83 -10.43
C ASP A 290 12.92 -19.37 -10.09
N GLU A 291 13.98 -18.57 -10.30
CA GLU A 291 15.35 -18.93 -9.92
C GLU A 291 15.47 -19.08 -8.40
N GLN A 292 14.91 -18.15 -7.63
CA GLN A 292 14.92 -18.22 -6.17
C GLN A 292 14.17 -19.45 -5.63
N LEU A 293 13.08 -19.86 -6.29
CA LEU A 293 12.34 -21.07 -5.93
C LEU A 293 13.11 -22.35 -6.30
N LYS A 294 13.82 -22.37 -7.43
CA LYS A 294 14.63 -23.53 -7.89
C LYS A 294 15.87 -23.79 -7.01
N GLU A 295 16.49 -22.73 -6.48
CA GLU A 295 17.66 -22.88 -5.59
C GLU A 295 17.32 -23.50 -4.23
N GLN A 296 16.03 -23.56 -3.88
CA GLN A 296 15.55 -24.15 -2.63
C GLN A 296 15.06 -25.60 -2.79
N HIS A 297 15.11 -26.14 -3.99
CA HIS A 297 14.90 -27.55 -4.32
C HIS A 297 16.19 -28.33 -4.25
#